data_c8ba9123308efeea75310bc7a6d62c09
#
_entry.id   c8ba9123308efeea75310bc7a6d62c09
#
_cell.length_a   1.000
_cell.length_b   1.000
_cell.length_c   1.000
_cell.angle_alpha   90.00
_cell.angle_beta   90.00
_cell.angle_gamma   90.00
#
_symmetry.space_group_name_H-M   'P 1'
#
loop_
_entity.id
_entity.type
_entity.pdbx_description
1 polymer ?
#
loop_
_entity_poly.entity_id
_entity_poly.type
_entity_poly.pdbx_seq_one_letter_code
_entity_poly.pdbx_strand_id
1 'polypeptide(L)'
;MRPLLALLVLLAPQTTLAETCRDDMFENTAFTLCEVTAADDLRLFHSGAEGIYSSFTAVNDALGAAGQELGFAMNAGMYHRDLSPVGLYIGDGVETSGLVTRKGPGNFGLLPNGVFCWDDSFRVIESRAFKRDAPTCRFATQSGPMLVIGGKLHPKLLPESDSEYIRNGVGVSSDGSRAVFAISDQPVTFH
;
A
#
# COMPACT_ATOMS: atom_id res chain seq x y z
N MET A 1 0.64 7.10 -66.64
CA MET A 1 0.73 7.77 -65.32
C MET A 1 0.16 6.84 -64.28
N ARG A 2 1.02 6.26 -63.44
CA ARG A 2 0.58 5.41 -62.32
C ARG A 2 0.58 6.25 -61.03
N PRO A 3 -0.50 6.29 -60.22
CA PRO A 3 -0.47 7.00 -58.97
C PRO A 3 0.34 6.23 -57.95
N LEU A 4 1.33 6.86 -57.31
CA LEU A 4 2.02 6.36 -56.12
C LEU A 4 1.04 6.46 -54.94
N LEU A 5 0.66 5.31 -54.40
CA LEU A 5 -0.08 5.24 -53.14
C LEU A 5 0.93 5.41 -52.01
N ALA A 6 0.93 6.56 -51.34
CA ALA A 6 1.72 6.79 -50.13
C ALA A 6 1.06 6.08 -48.95
N LEU A 7 1.70 5.03 -48.45
CA LEU A 7 1.28 4.30 -47.25
C LEU A 7 1.68 5.13 -46.03
N LEU A 8 0.71 5.76 -45.37
CA LEU A 8 0.91 6.48 -44.10
C LEU A 8 0.95 5.45 -42.97
N VAL A 9 2.14 5.10 -42.49
CA VAL A 9 2.31 4.25 -41.29
C VAL A 9 2.11 5.13 -40.07
N LEU A 10 0.94 5.03 -39.41
CA LEU A 10 0.67 5.60 -38.11
C LEU A 10 1.44 4.78 -37.06
N LEU A 11 2.57 5.27 -36.58
CA LEU A 11 3.23 4.78 -35.38
C LEU A 11 2.37 5.20 -34.18
N ALA A 12 1.63 4.24 -33.62
CA ALA A 12 1.01 4.41 -32.31
C ALA A 12 2.11 4.56 -31.26
N PRO A 13 2.02 5.53 -30.32
CA PRO A 13 2.95 5.61 -29.23
C PRO A 13 2.82 4.33 -28.40
N GLN A 14 3.90 3.56 -28.30
CA GLN A 14 4.00 2.48 -27.33
C GLN A 14 4.16 3.15 -25.95
N THR A 15 3.11 3.20 -25.15
CA THR A 15 3.23 3.48 -23.73
C THR A 15 3.99 2.32 -23.10
N THR A 16 5.30 2.51 -22.90
CA THR A 16 6.05 1.65 -21.97
C THR A 16 5.40 1.81 -20.61
N LEU A 17 4.79 0.75 -20.10
CA LEU A 17 4.46 0.65 -18.67
C LEU A 17 5.79 0.90 -17.94
N ALA A 18 5.86 2.00 -17.19
CA ALA A 18 7.00 2.23 -16.32
C ALA A 18 7.05 1.06 -15.34
N GLU A 19 8.24 0.50 -15.15
CA GLU A 19 8.44 -0.58 -14.18
C GLU A 19 8.09 -0.02 -12.80
N THR A 20 6.95 -0.42 -12.27
CA THR A 20 6.37 0.11 -11.04
C THR A 20 7.19 -0.30 -9.82
N CYS A 21 7.95 -1.42 -9.92
CA CYS A 21 8.77 -1.97 -8.85
C CYS A 21 10.24 -2.08 -9.29
N ARG A 22 11.15 -1.93 -8.32
CA ARG A 22 12.59 -2.11 -8.49
C ARG A 22 13.20 -2.69 -7.22
N ASP A 23 14.30 -3.39 -7.37
CA ASP A 23 15.14 -3.78 -6.24
C ASP A 23 16.03 -2.61 -5.81
N ASP A 24 16.26 -2.49 -4.51
CA ASP A 24 17.11 -1.47 -3.91
C ASP A 24 17.88 -2.04 -2.70
N MET A 25 18.95 -1.40 -2.33
CA MET A 25 19.81 -1.80 -1.19
C MET A 25 19.89 -0.68 -0.17
N PHE A 26 19.56 -0.97 1.08
CA PHE A 26 19.80 -0.07 2.20
C PHE A 26 20.58 -0.79 3.30
N GLU A 27 21.74 -0.26 3.71
CA GLU A 27 22.60 -0.83 4.76
C GLU A 27 22.87 -2.34 4.61
N ASN A 28 23.16 -2.80 3.39
CA ASN A 28 23.38 -4.21 3.02
C ASN A 28 22.11 -5.10 3.08
N THR A 29 20.94 -4.52 3.23
CA THR A 29 19.66 -5.22 3.17
C THR A 29 18.99 -4.94 1.84
N ALA A 30 18.55 -6.00 1.17
CA ALA A 30 17.81 -5.89 -0.07
C ALA A 30 16.31 -5.64 0.19
N PHE A 31 15.73 -4.76 -0.62
CA PHE A 31 14.32 -4.41 -0.61
C PHE A 31 13.76 -4.38 -2.03
N THR A 32 12.53 -4.80 -2.18
CA THR A 32 11.72 -4.47 -3.36
C THR A 32 10.89 -3.23 -3.06
N LEU A 33 11.02 -2.20 -3.90
CA LEU A 33 10.30 -0.93 -3.80
C LEU A 33 9.37 -0.77 -4.98
N CYS A 34 8.07 -0.52 -4.71
CA CYS A 34 7.08 -0.20 -5.74
C CYS A 34 6.58 1.24 -5.53
N GLU A 35 6.63 2.05 -6.57
CA GLU A 35 6.19 3.44 -6.53
C GLU A 35 4.89 3.61 -7.33
N VAL A 36 3.94 4.34 -6.78
CA VAL A 36 2.67 4.67 -7.43
C VAL A 36 2.37 6.17 -7.31
N THR A 37 1.63 6.67 -8.28
CA THR A 37 1.07 8.03 -8.34
C THR A 37 -0.45 7.98 -8.31
N ALA A 38 -1.10 9.13 -8.21
CA ALA A 38 -2.57 9.21 -8.26
C ALA A 38 -3.16 8.79 -9.63
N ALA A 39 -2.32 8.67 -10.68
CA ALA A 39 -2.75 8.18 -11.99
C ALA A 39 -2.80 6.65 -12.07
N ASP A 40 -2.19 5.96 -11.11
CA ASP A 40 -2.16 4.51 -11.06
C ASP A 40 -3.39 3.95 -10.34
N ASP A 41 -3.84 2.76 -10.74
CA ASP A 41 -5.02 2.12 -10.18
C ASP A 41 -4.67 1.33 -8.91
N LEU A 42 -4.51 2.03 -7.79
CA LEU A 42 -4.27 1.45 -6.48
C LEU A 42 -5.59 1.17 -5.77
N ARG A 43 -5.82 -0.09 -5.38
CA ARG A 43 -7.04 -0.51 -4.70
C ARG A 43 -6.77 -1.35 -3.45
N LEU A 44 -7.76 -1.41 -2.55
CA LEU A 44 -7.83 -2.40 -1.48
C LEU A 44 -8.78 -3.53 -1.88
N PHE A 45 -8.33 -4.77 -1.64
CA PHE A 45 -9.11 -5.97 -1.85
C PHE A 45 -9.26 -6.72 -0.53
N HIS A 46 -10.49 -7.00 -0.11
CA HIS A 46 -10.77 -7.81 1.06
C HIS A 46 -11.68 -8.99 0.70
N SER A 47 -12.77 -8.72 0.00
CA SER A 47 -13.74 -9.74 -0.40
C SER A 47 -14.34 -9.44 -1.78
N GLY A 48 -14.81 -10.49 -2.44
CA GLY A 48 -15.52 -10.45 -3.70
C GLY A 48 -16.78 -11.28 -3.65
N ALA A 49 -17.34 -11.64 -4.80
CA ALA A 49 -18.57 -12.43 -4.91
C ALA A 49 -18.47 -13.82 -4.24
N GLU A 50 -17.29 -14.41 -4.26
CA GLU A 50 -16.99 -15.75 -3.70
C GLU A 50 -16.61 -15.72 -2.21
N GLY A 51 -16.55 -14.53 -1.57
CA GLY A 51 -16.12 -14.35 -0.18
C GLY A 51 -14.80 -13.62 -0.03
N ILE A 52 -14.10 -13.86 1.10
CA ILE A 52 -12.82 -13.19 1.40
C ILE A 52 -11.71 -13.72 0.49
N TYR A 53 -10.93 -12.81 -0.12
CA TYR A 53 -9.72 -13.16 -0.86
C TYR A 53 -8.65 -13.68 0.11
N SER A 54 -8.26 -14.94 -0.07
CA SER A 54 -7.27 -15.59 0.79
C SER A 54 -5.85 -15.57 0.20
N SER A 55 -5.69 -15.10 -1.03
CA SER A 55 -4.41 -15.06 -1.74
C SER A 55 -4.40 -13.97 -2.81
N PHE A 56 -3.19 -13.55 -3.23
CA PHE A 56 -3.03 -12.65 -4.37
C PHE A 56 -3.49 -13.30 -5.68
N THR A 57 -3.36 -14.62 -5.80
CA THR A 57 -3.89 -15.36 -6.94
C THR A 57 -5.41 -15.18 -7.07
N ALA A 58 -6.16 -15.30 -5.96
CA ALA A 58 -7.61 -15.10 -5.99
C ALA A 58 -8.00 -13.68 -6.39
N VAL A 59 -7.22 -12.66 -5.98
CA VAL A 59 -7.42 -11.27 -6.43
C VAL A 59 -7.13 -11.15 -7.93
N ASN A 60 -6.01 -11.73 -8.40
CA ASN A 60 -5.61 -11.66 -9.81
C ASN A 60 -6.63 -12.37 -10.72
N ASP A 61 -7.17 -13.52 -10.29
CA ASP A 61 -8.21 -14.24 -11.02
C ASP A 61 -9.49 -13.41 -11.15
N ALA A 62 -9.88 -12.71 -10.08
CA ALA A 62 -11.03 -11.80 -10.10
C ALA A 62 -10.80 -10.59 -11.03
N LEU A 63 -9.59 -10.04 -11.06
CA LEU A 63 -9.19 -8.97 -11.98
C LEU A 63 -9.15 -9.45 -13.42
N GLY A 64 -8.67 -10.68 -13.66
CA GLY A 64 -8.61 -11.31 -14.98
C GLY A 64 -9.97 -11.43 -15.66
N ALA A 65 -11.06 -11.62 -14.90
CA ALA A 65 -12.42 -11.60 -15.41
C ALA A 65 -12.81 -10.24 -16.00
N ALA A 66 -12.15 -9.15 -15.59
CA ALA A 66 -12.34 -7.80 -16.12
C ALA A 66 -11.22 -7.40 -17.12
N GLY A 67 -10.35 -8.34 -17.52
CA GLY A 67 -9.21 -8.08 -18.42
C GLY A 67 -8.09 -7.26 -17.75
N GLN A 68 -7.98 -7.30 -16.43
CA GLN A 68 -6.96 -6.63 -15.63
C GLN A 68 -6.04 -7.67 -14.98
N GLU A 69 -4.84 -7.23 -14.55
CA GLU A 69 -3.89 -8.05 -13.81
C GLU A 69 -3.21 -7.22 -12.72
N LEU A 70 -2.65 -7.89 -11.72
CA LEU A 70 -1.87 -7.24 -10.67
C LEU A 70 -0.50 -6.84 -11.20
N GLY A 71 -0.12 -5.56 -11.09
CA GLY A 71 1.25 -5.10 -11.25
C GLY A 71 2.10 -5.46 -10.04
N PHE A 72 1.57 -5.23 -8.83
CA PHE A 72 2.10 -5.74 -7.57
C PHE A 72 0.98 -5.87 -6.53
N ALA A 73 1.24 -6.63 -5.48
CA ALA A 73 0.33 -6.73 -4.33
C ALA A 73 1.09 -6.99 -3.03
N MET A 74 0.59 -6.45 -1.94
CA MET A 74 1.11 -6.69 -0.60
C MET A 74 -0.02 -6.60 0.44
N ASN A 75 0.24 -7.05 1.67
CA ASN A 75 -0.68 -6.87 2.78
C ASN A 75 -0.85 -5.38 3.08
N ALA A 76 -2.08 -4.90 3.08
CA ALA A 76 -2.39 -3.50 3.29
C ALA A 76 -2.38 -3.10 4.77
N GLY A 77 -2.81 -3.99 5.66
CA GLY A 77 -2.86 -3.77 7.10
C GLY A 77 -2.76 -5.09 7.85
N MET A 78 -2.90 -5.03 9.18
CA MET A 78 -2.94 -6.23 10.01
C MET A 78 -4.34 -6.85 9.98
N TYR A 79 -4.38 -8.17 10.03
CA TYR A 79 -5.60 -8.96 9.97
C TYR A 79 -5.60 -10.07 11.03
N HIS A 80 -6.80 -10.48 11.43
CA HIS A 80 -7.04 -11.62 12.31
C HIS A 80 -6.87 -12.96 11.58
N ARG A 81 -6.96 -14.06 12.30
CA ARG A 81 -6.85 -15.42 11.70
C ARG A 81 -7.98 -15.73 10.72
N ASP A 82 -9.12 -15.10 10.87
CA ASP A 82 -10.27 -15.17 9.97
C ASP A 82 -10.19 -14.19 8.80
N LEU A 83 -9.01 -13.56 8.63
CA LEU A 83 -8.70 -12.57 7.60
C LEU A 83 -9.46 -11.23 7.74
N SER A 84 -10.22 -11.03 8.80
CA SER A 84 -10.86 -9.73 9.08
C SER A 84 -9.81 -8.67 9.46
N PRO A 85 -10.00 -7.38 9.06
CA PRO A 85 -9.08 -6.30 9.42
C PRO A 85 -9.03 -6.07 10.93
N VAL A 86 -7.83 -5.83 11.49
CA VAL A 86 -7.64 -5.47 12.92
C VAL A 86 -8.05 -4.03 13.20
N GLY A 87 -7.88 -3.12 12.23
CA GLY A 87 -8.18 -1.70 12.34
C GLY A 87 -9.01 -1.19 11.17
N LEU A 88 -9.01 0.12 10.97
CA LEU A 88 -9.79 0.77 9.91
C LEU A 88 -9.55 0.12 8.55
N TYR A 89 -10.65 -0.14 7.88
CA TYR A 89 -10.69 -0.52 6.48
C TYR A 89 -11.82 0.21 5.76
N ILE A 90 -11.45 1.01 4.76
CA ILE A 90 -12.38 1.68 3.84
C ILE A 90 -12.04 1.21 2.43
N GLY A 91 -12.97 0.56 1.76
CA GLY A 91 -12.84 0.14 0.37
C GLY A 91 -13.87 0.86 -0.49
N ASP A 92 -13.42 1.60 -1.50
CA ASP A 92 -14.26 2.37 -2.42
C ASP A 92 -15.31 3.26 -1.70
N GLY A 93 -14.86 3.96 -0.64
CA GLY A 93 -15.69 4.85 0.17
C GLY A 93 -16.57 4.16 1.22
N VAL A 94 -16.51 2.82 1.33
CA VAL A 94 -17.31 2.06 2.31
C VAL A 94 -16.43 1.58 3.46
N GLU A 95 -16.72 2.06 4.68
CA GLU A 95 -16.08 1.57 5.90
C GLU A 95 -16.67 0.22 6.30
N THR A 96 -15.84 -0.82 6.36
CA THR A 96 -16.24 -2.17 6.78
C THR A 96 -15.58 -2.61 8.09
N SER A 97 -14.55 -1.90 8.54
CA SER A 97 -13.91 -2.09 9.85
C SER A 97 -13.52 -0.74 10.44
N GLY A 98 -13.75 -0.58 11.73
CA GLY A 98 -13.63 0.69 12.41
C GLY A 98 -12.20 1.03 12.88
N LEU A 99 -11.99 2.32 13.14
CA LEU A 99 -10.70 2.86 13.60
C LEU A 99 -10.36 2.43 15.04
N VAL A 100 -9.14 1.96 15.26
CA VAL A 100 -8.60 1.63 16.57
C VAL A 100 -7.60 2.69 17.02
N THR A 101 -7.88 3.33 18.18
CA THR A 101 -7.02 4.37 18.77
C THR A 101 -6.51 4.03 20.16
N ARG A 102 -6.85 2.83 20.68
CA ARG A 102 -6.42 2.34 22.00
C ARG A 102 -5.14 1.52 21.92
N LYS A 103 -4.41 1.48 23.01
CA LYS A 103 -3.28 0.53 23.16
C LYS A 103 -3.78 -0.91 23.13
N GLY A 104 -2.95 -1.81 22.66
CA GLY A 104 -3.21 -3.23 22.61
C GLY A 104 -1.91 -4.04 22.55
N PRO A 105 -2.00 -5.36 22.37
CA PRO A 105 -0.83 -6.22 22.22
C PRO A 105 -0.16 -6.07 20.86
N GLY A 106 1.09 -6.53 20.78
CA GLY A 106 1.86 -6.58 19.54
C GLY A 106 2.16 -5.24 18.90
N ASN A 107 2.61 -5.27 17.66
CA ASN A 107 3.02 -4.07 16.91
C ASN A 107 1.87 -3.08 16.70
N PHE A 108 0.65 -3.57 16.50
CA PHE A 108 -0.54 -2.72 16.37
C PHE A 108 -0.87 -1.96 17.68
N GLY A 109 -0.50 -2.52 18.83
CA GLY A 109 -0.63 -1.86 20.13
C GLY A 109 0.45 -0.84 20.45
N LEU A 110 1.51 -0.77 19.67
CA LEU A 110 2.61 0.19 19.81
C LEU A 110 2.22 1.52 19.15
N LEU A 111 1.50 2.36 19.90
CA LEU A 111 1.03 3.65 19.40
C LEU A 111 2.16 4.68 19.24
N PRO A 112 2.02 5.59 18.25
CA PRO A 112 0.86 5.80 17.38
C PRO A 112 0.81 4.83 16.20
N ASN A 113 -0.41 4.47 15.79
CA ASN A 113 -0.69 3.81 14.53
C ASN A 113 -0.96 4.83 13.44
N GLY A 114 -0.73 4.44 12.19
CA GLY A 114 -1.04 5.23 11.00
C GLY A 114 -2.24 4.70 10.24
N VAL A 115 -2.94 5.60 9.59
CA VAL A 115 -3.92 5.32 8.55
C VAL A 115 -3.33 5.76 7.23
N PHE A 116 -3.12 4.83 6.31
CA PHE A 116 -2.85 5.14 4.91
C PHE A 116 -4.19 5.37 4.23
N CYS A 117 -4.41 6.58 3.75
CA CYS A 117 -5.66 7.06 3.17
C CYS A 117 -5.37 7.66 1.81
N TRP A 118 -6.17 7.32 0.79
CA TRP A 118 -6.03 7.93 -0.51
C TRP A 118 -7.36 8.04 -1.27
N ASP A 119 -7.37 9.01 -2.15
CA ASP A 119 -8.30 9.31 -3.21
C ASP A 119 -7.49 9.84 -4.41
N ASP A 120 -7.49 11.13 -4.65
CA ASP A 120 -6.64 11.81 -5.65
C ASP A 120 -5.23 12.14 -5.10
N SER A 121 -4.95 11.83 -3.83
CA SER A 121 -3.66 12.06 -3.16
C SER A 121 -3.45 11.04 -2.04
N PHE A 122 -2.17 10.79 -1.72
CA PHE A 122 -1.78 9.84 -0.69
C PHE A 122 -1.45 10.53 0.63
N ARG A 123 -1.93 9.97 1.73
CA ARG A 123 -1.71 10.50 3.08
C ARG A 123 -1.46 9.37 4.08
N VAL A 124 -0.48 9.55 4.94
CA VAL A 124 -0.33 8.74 6.16
C VAL A 124 -0.66 9.64 7.35
N ILE A 125 -1.74 9.32 8.05
CA ILE A 125 -2.31 10.14 9.11
C ILE A 125 -2.29 9.36 10.43
N GLU A 126 -1.80 9.97 11.50
CA GLU A 126 -1.87 9.39 12.85
C GLU A 126 -3.33 9.09 13.23
N SER A 127 -3.58 7.93 13.82
CA SER A 127 -4.94 7.41 14.04
C SER A 127 -5.85 8.33 14.88
N ARG A 128 -5.30 9.04 15.88
CA ARG A 128 -6.08 9.99 16.68
C ARG A 128 -6.34 11.30 15.94
N ALA A 129 -5.37 11.73 15.10
CA ALA A 129 -5.57 12.85 14.20
C ALA A 129 -6.62 12.50 13.15
N PHE A 130 -6.57 11.32 12.57
CA PHE A 130 -7.59 10.79 11.64
C PHE A 130 -8.99 10.84 12.27
N LYS A 131 -9.12 10.37 13.54
CA LYS A 131 -10.38 10.42 14.28
C LYS A 131 -10.90 11.83 14.50
N ARG A 132 -10.01 12.76 14.83
CA ARG A 132 -10.34 14.16 15.12
C ARG A 132 -10.79 14.91 13.86
N ASP A 133 -10.02 14.72 12.78
CA ASP A 133 -10.15 15.52 11.56
C ASP A 133 -11.13 14.89 10.55
N ALA A 134 -11.47 13.60 10.75
CA ALA A 134 -12.42 12.82 9.97
C ALA A 134 -12.29 13.03 8.44
N PRO A 135 -11.08 12.86 7.86
CA PRO A 135 -10.88 13.12 6.43
C PRO A 135 -11.65 12.10 5.59
N THR A 136 -12.11 12.53 4.43
CA THR A 136 -12.65 11.62 3.42
C THR A 136 -11.53 10.84 2.77
N CYS A 137 -11.74 9.53 2.55
CA CYS A 137 -10.85 8.64 1.83
C CYS A 137 -11.71 7.74 0.94
N ARG A 138 -11.30 7.57 -0.29
CA ARG A 138 -11.89 6.51 -1.13
C ARG A 138 -11.41 5.13 -0.66
N PHE A 139 -10.14 5.04 -0.31
CA PHE A 139 -9.54 3.86 0.29
C PHE A 139 -8.77 4.25 1.55
N ALA A 140 -8.88 3.45 2.60
CA ALA A 140 -8.06 3.61 3.79
C ALA A 140 -7.82 2.28 4.50
N THR A 141 -6.60 2.14 5.03
CA THR A 141 -6.25 1.00 5.88
C THR A 141 -5.40 1.46 7.05
N GLN A 142 -5.63 0.87 8.22
CA GLN A 142 -4.87 1.17 9.43
C GLN A 142 -3.83 0.09 9.69
N SER A 143 -2.60 0.53 9.99
CA SER A 143 -1.53 -0.36 10.43
C SER A 143 -0.69 0.31 11.52
N GLY A 144 0.26 -0.43 12.07
CA GLY A 144 1.14 0.10 13.10
C GLY A 144 2.34 -0.79 13.41
N PRO A 145 3.30 -0.18 14.10
CA PRO A 145 3.37 1.24 14.48
C PRO A 145 3.68 2.16 13.30
N MET A 146 3.44 3.47 13.44
CA MET A 146 4.09 4.43 12.55
C MET A 146 5.60 4.37 12.77
N LEU A 147 6.36 4.25 11.69
CA LEU A 147 7.83 4.17 11.78
C LEU A 147 8.46 5.56 11.89
N VAL A 148 7.85 6.56 11.23
CA VAL A 148 8.31 7.95 11.22
C VAL A 148 7.19 8.85 11.71
N ILE A 149 7.50 9.72 12.67
CA ILE A 149 6.58 10.67 13.29
C ILE A 149 7.22 12.06 13.27
N GLY A 150 6.61 12.99 12.53
CA GLY A 150 7.15 14.34 12.40
C GLY A 150 8.59 14.37 11.86
N GLY A 151 8.92 13.50 10.90
CA GLY A 151 10.24 13.39 10.28
C GLY A 151 11.30 12.69 11.14
N LYS A 152 10.93 12.06 12.26
CA LYS A 152 11.84 11.32 13.15
C LYS A 152 11.38 9.88 13.33
N LEU A 153 12.33 8.97 13.50
CA LEU A 153 12.00 7.57 13.83
C LEU A 153 11.17 7.50 15.12
N HIS A 154 10.26 6.54 15.15
CA HIS A 154 9.45 6.27 16.33
C HIS A 154 10.36 5.92 17.52
N PRO A 155 10.24 6.60 18.70
CA PRO A 155 11.22 6.51 19.78
C PRO A 155 11.29 5.15 20.48
N LYS A 156 10.37 4.22 20.17
CA LYS A 156 10.36 2.85 20.71
C LYS A 156 10.90 1.81 19.72
N LEU A 157 11.33 2.21 18.55
CA LEU A 157 12.04 1.36 17.62
C LEU A 157 13.52 1.40 18.00
N LEU A 158 13.97 0.37 18.72
CA LEU A 158 15.31 0.33 19.30
C LEU A 158 16.28 -0.40 18.36
N PRO A 159 17.51 0.09 18.21
CA PRO A 159 18.54 -0.54 17.39
C PRO A 159 18.84 -2.00 17.83
N GLU A 160 18.75 -2.25 19.13
CA GLU A 160 19.07 -3.56 19.74
C GLU A 160 17.89 -4.54 19.73
N SER A 161 16.84 -4.26 18.91
CA SER A 161 15.69 -5.16 18.80
C SER A 161 16.10 -6.48 18.14
N ASP A 162 15.66 -7.60 18.73
CA ASP A 162 15.77 -8.96 18.17
C ASP A 162 14.53 -9.40 17.37
N SER A 163 13.57 -8.49 17.21
CA SER A 163 12.30 -8.76 16.49
C SER A 163 12.48 -8.60 15.00
N GLU A 164 13.07 -9.62 14.36
CA GLU A 164 13.32 -9.65 12.92
C GLU A 164 12.26 -10.46 12.18
N TYR A 165 11.72 -9.86 11.12
CA TYR A 165 10.73 -10.46 10.21
C TYR A 165 10.89 -9.87 8.81
N ILE A 166 10.37 -10.53 7.79
CA ILE A 166 10.08 -9.88 6.52
C ILE A 166 9.09 -8.75 6.80
N ARG A 167 9.48 -7.52 6.51
CA ARG A 167 8.69 -6.32 6.80
C ARG A 167 8.23 -5.67 5.52
N ASN A 168 7.01 -5.17 5.54
CA ASN A 168 6.52 -4.28 4.51
C ASN A 168 6.02 -2.96 5.14
N GLY A 169 5.97 -1.93 4.32
CA GLY A 169 5.52 -0.61 4.75
C GLY A 169 5.17 0.28 3.57
N VAL A 170 4.55 1.40 3.88
CA VAL A 170 4.23 2.45 2.91
C VAL A 170 4.72 3.80 3.42
N GLY A 171 5.33 4.56 2.52
CA GLY A 171 5.68 5.95 2.70
C GLY A 171 4.99 6.83 1.65
N VAL A 172 4.81 8.10 1.96
CA VAL A 172 4.20 9.07 1.03
C VAL A 172 5.11 10.28 0.87
N SER A 173 5.11 10.88 -0.32
CA SER A 173 5.78 12.15 -0.57
C SER A 173 5.11 13.28 0.22
N SER A 174 5.87 14.34 0.55
CA SER A 174 5.36 15.46 1.36
C SER A 174 4.20 16.22 0.70
N ASP A 175 4.12 16.18 -0.62
CA ASP A 175 3.04 16.77 -1.41
C ASP A 175 1.85 15.82 -1.64
N GLY A 176 1.97 14.55 -1.20
CA GLY A 176 0.95 13.52 -1.38
C GLY A 176 0.79 13.01 -2.82
N SER A 177 1.69 13.38 -3.74
CA SER A 177 1.60 12.98 -5.15
C SER A 177 2.03 11.54 -5.41
N ARG A 178 2.82 10.95 -4.50
CA ARG A 178 3.40 9.61 -4.64
C ARG A 178 3.30 8.79 -3.35
N ALA A 179 3.11 7.49 -3.50
CA ALA A 179 3.30 6.51 -2.45
C ALA A 179 4.37 5.50 -2.85
N VAL A 180 5.23 5.13 -1.90
CA VAL A 180 6.25 4.10 -2.07
C VAL A 180 5.94 2.96 -1.12
N PHE A 181 5.79 1.77 -1.65
CA PHE A 181 5.64 0.53 -0.93
C PHE A 181 6.98 -0.19 -0.89
N ALA A 182 7.36 -0.67 0.27
CA ALA A 182 8.61 -1.39 0.47
C ALA A 182 8.36 -2.74 1.11
N ILE A 183 9.09 -3.76 0.68
CA ILE A 183 9.17 -5.05 1.36
C ILE A 183 10.65 -5.46 1.46
N SER A 184 11.07 -5.94 2.63
CA SER A 184 12.41 -6.48 2.82
C SER A 184 12.50 -7.90 2.26
N ASP A 185 13.59 -8.24 1.58
CA ASP A 185 13.82 -9.58 1.01
C ASP A 185 14.33 -10.55 2.08
N GLN A 186 14.78 -10.04 3.20
CA GLN A 186 15.24 -10.80 4.37
C GLN A 186 14.65 -10.23 5.65
N PRO A 187 14.65 -11.01 6.76
CA PRO A 187 14.19 -10.51 8.05
C PRO A 187 14.95 -9.26 8.50
N VAL A 188 14.23 -8.24 8.93
CA VAL A 188 14.75 -6.97 9.45
C VAL A 188 13.98 -6.55 10.69
N THR A 189 14.57 -5.70 11.51
CA THR A 189 13.88 -5.01 12.61
C THR A 189 13.06 -3.83 12.06
N PHE A 190 12.40 -3.07 12.93
CA PHE A 190 11.75 -1.81 12.55
C PHE A 190 12.69 -0.60 12.65
N HIS A 191 13.91 -0.79 13.16
CA HIS A 191 14.91 0.27 13.26
C HIS A 191 15.76 0.36 12.01
#